data_4f0e8d75d19d6e06e06293d6acd92898
#
_entry.id   4f0e8d75d19d6e06e06293d6acd92898
#
_cell.length_a   1.000
_cell.length_b   1.000
_cell.length_c   1.000
_cell.angle_alpha   90.00
_cell.angle_beta   90.00
_cell.angle_gamma   90.00
#
_symmetry.space_group_name_H-M   'P 1'
#
loop_
_entity.id
_entity.type
_entity.pdbx_description
1 polymer ?
#
loop_
_entity_poly.entity_id
_entity_poly.type
_entity_poly.pdbx_seq_one_letter_code
_entity_poly.pdbx_strand_id
1 'polypeptide(L)'
;METCKRERKQFVAIKEKADEEKLAKVQAYVRQTLMPFDFTDEALFQVSECVVSLVVYGVVVPTLPIKIEKVGKKEQLTQHDLANLSWNIAYQYNLPNKLAAQFAQYTFPAWFWNTTTETLAKKLKHRSGDLYIKIDENII
;
A
#
# COMPACT_ATOMS: atom_id res chain seq x y z
N MET A 1 -0.40 -33.00 26.50
CA MET A 1 0.52 -31.88 26.22
C MET A 1 0.99 -31.84 24.76
N GLU A 2 1.37 -32.98 24.19
CA GLU A 2 1.78 -33.03 22.78
C GLU A 2 0.65 -32.69 21.80
N THR A 3 -0.59 -33.06 22.09
CA THR A 3 -1.75 -32.77 21.27
C THR A 3 -1.99 -31.26 21.15
N CYS A 4 -1.86 -30.51 22.26
CA CYS A 4 -2.02 -29.04 22.24
C CYS A 4 -0.92 -28.34 21.43
N LYS A 5 0.31 -28.86 21.45
CA LYS A 5 1.40 -28.30 20.64
C LYS A 5 1.18 -28.51 19.14
N ARG A 6 0.64 -29.67 18.76
CA ARG A 6 0.29 -29.94 17.35
C ARG A 6 -0.82 -29.03 16.86
N GLU A 7 -1.87 -28.83 17.65
CA GLU A 7 -2.97 -27.94 17.33
C GLU A 7 -2.49 -26.49 17.15
N ARG A 8 -1.62 -26.00 18.04
CA ARG A 8 -1.03 -24.68 17.92
C ARG A 8 -0.20 -24.50 16.65
N LYS A 9 0.60 -25.49 16.28
CA LYS A 9 1.39 -25.46 15.04
C LYS A 9 0.49 -25.43 13.81
N GLN A 10 -0.60 -26.19 13.80
CA GLN A 10 -1.57 -26.18 12.70
C GLN A 10 -2.28 -24.84 12.58
N PHE A 11 -2.68 -24.21 13.68
CA PHE A 11 -3.29 -22.89 13.68
C PHE A 11 -2.34 -21.83 13.15
N VAL A 12 -1.09 -21.85 13.59
CA VAL A 12 -0.06 -20.91 13.12
C VAL A 12 0.18 -21.09 11.62
N ALA A 13 0.31 -22.31 11.14
CA ALA A 13 0.53 -22.60 9.71
C ALA A 13 -0.65 -22.13 8.84
N ILE A 14 -1.89 -22.35 9.28
CA ILE A 14 -3.08 -21.90 8.56
C ILE A 14 -3.14 -20.38 8.50
N LYS A 15 -2.85 -19.70 9.62
CA LYS A 15 -2.85 -18.25 9.69
C LYS A 15 -1.75 -17.64 8.81
N GLU A 16 -0.54 -18.20 8.84
CA GLU A 16 0.58 -17.75 8.01
C GLU A 16 0.25 -17.87 6.53
N LYS A 17 -0.36 -18.99 6.12
CA LYS A 17 -0.77 -19.22 4.75
C LYS A 17 -1.85 -18.22 4.31
N ALA A 18 -2.85 -17.97 5.15
CA ALA A 18 -3.90 -17.00 4.88
C ALA A 18 -3.32 -15.59 4.76
N ASP A 19 -2.36 -15.22 5.63
CA ASP A 19 -1.68 -13.93 5.59
C ASP A 19 -0.83 -13.79 4.33
N GLU A 20 -0.15 -14.85 3.90
CA GLU A 20 0.63 -14.86 2.65
C GLU A 20 -0.27 -14.70 1.43
N GLU A 21 -1.40 -15.38 1.39
CA GLU A 21 -2.37 -15.26 0.30
C GLU A 21 -2.96 -13.85 0.23
N LYS A 22 -3.29 -13.28 1.38
CA LYS A 22 -3.79 -11.91 1.47
C LYS A 22 -2.76 -10.90 0.97
N LEU A 23 -1.52 -11.04 1.42
CA LEU A 23 -0.42 -10.17 0.99
C LEU A 23 -0.20 -10.28 -0.52
N ALA A 24 -0.20 -11.48 -1.07
CA ALA A 24 -0.04 -11.70 -2.51
C ALA A 24 -1.14 -11.00 -3.31
N LYS A 25 -2.38 -11.02 -2.83
CA LYS A 25 -3.51 -10.33 -3.48
C LYS A 25 -3.35 -8.82 -3.42
N VAL A 26 -2.92 -8.29 -2.28
CA VAL A 26 -2.69 -6.84 -2.12
C VAL A 26 -1.55 -6.39 -3.02
N GLN A 27 -0.45 -7.14 -3.06
CA GLN A 27 0.69 -6.84 -3.95
C GLN A 27 0.28 -6.89 -5.43
N ALA A 28 -0.53 -7.87 -5.82
CA ALA A 28 -1.06 -7.97 -7.18
C ALA A 28 -1.94 -6.76 -7.52
N TYR A 29 -2.80 -6.34 -6.61
CA TYR A 29 -3.63 -5.15 -6.78
C TYR A 29 -2.77 -3.91 -7.02
N VAL A 30 -1.76 -3.69 -6.18
CA VAL A 30 -0.88 -2.52 -6.29
C VAL A 30 -0.16 -2.52 -7.63
N ARG A 31 0.43 -3.65 -8.01
CA ARG A 31 1.16 -3.79 -9.26
C ARG A 31 0.28 -3.55 -10.47
N GLN A 32 -0.89 -4.19 -10.51
CA GLN A 32 -1.85 -4.03 -11.61
C GLN A 32 -2.39 -2.61 -11.72
N THR A 33 -2.58 -1.95 -10.58
CA THR A 33 -3.09 -0.57 -10.54
C THR A 33 -2.06 0.43 -11.06
N LEU A 34 -0.79 0.25 -10.73
CA LEU A 34 0.28 1.19 -11.11
C LEU A 34 0.91 0.88 -12.48
N MET A 35 0.82 -0.36 -12.94
CA MET A 35 1.47 -0.80 -14.18
C MET A 35 1.13 0.07 -15.41
N PRO A 36 -0.11 0.55 -15.62
CA PRO A 36 -0.44 1.39 -16.77
C PRO A 36 0.21 2.78 -16.78
N PHE A 37 0.86 3.20 -15.70
CA PHE A 37 1.36 4.56 -15.49
C PHE A 37 2.88 4.70 -15.61
N ASP A 38 3.52 3.91 -16.46
CA ASP A 38 4.97 3.99 -16.73
C ASP A 38 5.87 3.73 -15.52
N PHE A 39 5.41 2.93 -14.57
CA PHE A 39 6.28 2.46 -13.48
C PHE A 39 7.19 1.36 -14.01
N THR A 40 8.49 1.50 -13.78
CA THR A 40 9.45 0.45 -14.11
C THR A 40 9.24 -0.77 -13.22
N ASP A 41 9.71 -1.94 -13.64
CA ASP A 41 9.64 -3.15 -12.82
C ASP A 41 10.35 -2.96 -11.48
N GLU A 42 11.48 -2.26 -11.48
CA GLU A 42 12.23 -1.94 -10.26
C GLU A 42 11.42 -1.03 -9.33
N ALA A 43 10.74 -0.02 -9.89
CA ALA A 43 9.89 0.87 -9.09
C ALA A 43 8.70 0.11 -8.50
N LEU A 44 8.05 -0.76 -9.28
CA LEU A 44 6.95 -1.61 -8.79
C LEU A 44 7.44 -2.55 -7.69
N PHE A 45 8.63 -3.11 -7.83
CA PHE A 45 9.22 -3.95 -6.80
C PHE A 45 9.47 -3.17 -5.50
N GLN A 46 9.99 -1.95 -5.60
CA GLN A 46 10.23 -1.08 -4.44
C GLN A 46 8.92 -0.71 -3.73
N VAL A 47 7.88 -0.39 -4.49
CA VAL A 47 6.55 -0.12 -3.91
C VAL A 47 6.04 -1.36 -3.19
N SER A 48 6.20 -2.54 -3.78
CA SER A 48 5.81 -3.82 -3.18
C SER A 48 6.55 -4.06 -1.85
N GLU A 49 7.85 -3.76 -1.79
CA GLU A 49 8.63 -3.85 -0.56
C GLU A 49 8.14 -2.87 0.52
N CYS A 50 7.74 -1.67 0.11
CA CYS A 50 7.14 -0.69 1.03
C CYS A 50 5.81 -1.19 1.59
N VAL A 51 5.01 -1.86 0.76
CA VAL A 51 3.76 -2.50 1.19
C VAL A 51 4.03 -3.58 2.24
N VAL A 52 5.02 -4.45 1.99
CA VAL A 52 5.41 -5.50 2.95
C VAL A 52 5.83 -4.88 4.29
N SER A 53 6.66 -3.84 4.26
CA SER A 53 7.10 -3.16 5.48
C SER A 53 5.93 -2.60 6.27
N LEU A 54 4.98 -1.99 5.59
CA LEU A 54 3.78 -1.43 6.21
C LEU A 54 2.90 -2.52 6.85
N VAL A 55 2.53 -3.53 6.08
CA VAL A 55 1.48 -4.47 6.49
C VAL A 55 2.00 -5.63 7.35
N VAL A 56 3.24 -6.04 7.16
CA VAL A 56 3.85 -7.13 7.93
C VAL A 56 4.54 -6.61 9.19
N TYR A 57 5.30 -5.54 9.06
CA TYR A 57 6.12 -5.02 10.16
C TYR A 57 5.58 -3.74 10.80
N GLY A 58 4.52 -3.13 10.22
CA GLY A 58 3.96 -1.89 10.73
C GLY A 58 4.90 -0.70 10.63
N VAL A 59 5.86 -0.76 9.71
CA VAL A 59 6.91 0.25 9.53
C VAL A 59 6.78 0.87 8.15
N VAL A 60 6.85 2.21 8.08
CA VAL A 60 6.86 2.93 6.81
C VAL A 60 8.30 3.23 6.42
N VAL A 61 8.67 2.83 5.20
CA VAL A 61 10.03 3.03 4.67
C VAL A 61 9.96 3.77 3.32
N PRO A 62 10.97 4.61 3.00
CA PRO A 62 11.03 5.28 1.70
C PRO A 62 11.41 4.32 0.57
N THR A 63 11.13 4.70 -0.68
CA THR A 63 11.48 3.92 -1.88
C THR A 63 12.97 4.09 -2.25
N LEU A 64 13.87 3.79 -1.35
CA LEU A 64 15.30 3.85 -1.60
C LEU A 64 15.84 2.46 -1.94
N PRO A 65 16.83 2.37 -2.83
CA PRO A 65 17.55 3.43 -3.50
C PRO A 65 16.88 3.98 -4.78
N ILE A 66 15.75 3.42 -5.20
CA ILE A 66 15.07 3.82 -6.43
C ILE A 66 14.18 5.02 -6.16
N LYS A 67 14.42 6.11 -6.90
CA LYS A 67 13.60 7.31 -6.82
C LYS A 67 12.48 7.23 -7.85
N ILE A 68 11.24 7.27 -7.38
CA ILE A 68 10.07 7.29 -8.26
C ILE A 68 9.79 8.73 -8.68
N GLU A 69 10.01 9.03 -9.96
CA GLU A 69 9.79 10.36 -10.52
C GLU A 69 8.36 10.50 -11.05
N LYS A 70 7.80 11.71 -10.96
CA LYS A 70 6.47 12.03 -11.46
C LYS A 70 6.57 12.49 -12.92
N VAL A 71 6.88 11.56 -13.83
CA VAL A 71 7.05 11.83 -15.27
C VAL A 71 6.30 10.80 -16.10
N GLY A 72 6.05 11.12 -17.37
CA GLY A 72 5.32 10.26 -18.29
C GLY A 72 3.86 10.13 -17.87
N LYS A 73 3.30 8.92 -18.01
CA LYS A 73 1.91 8.64 -17.60
C LYS A 73 1.72 8.78 -16.09
N LYS A 74 2.78 8.69 -15.31
CA LYS A 74 2.71 8.93 -13.86
C LYS A 74 2.24 10.35 -13.53
N GLU A 75 2.49 11.31 -14.41
CA GLU A 75 1.98 12.68 -14.25
C GLU A 75 0.46 12.74 -14.17
N GLN A 76 -0.24 11.80 -14.78
CA GLN A 76 -1.70 11.72 -14.77
C GLN A 76 -2.25 11.36 -13.41
N LEU A 77 -1.45 10.68 -12.59
CA LEU A 77 -1.84 10.35 -11.20
C LEU A 77 -1.78 11.61 -10.34
N THR A 78 -2.82 11.80 -9.52
CA THR A 78 -2.88 12.91 -8.57
C THR A 78 -2.54 12.44 -7.16
N GLN A 79 -2.34 13.38 -6.24
CA GLN A 79 -2.23 13.07 -4.81
C GLN A 79 -3.42 12.24 -4.34
N HIS A 80 -4.62 12.55 -4.83
CA HIS A 80 -5.85 11.88 -4.43
C HIS A 80 -5.87 10.42 -4.88
N ASP A 81 -5.36 10.12 -6.08
CA ASP A 81 -5.23 8.74 -6.56
C ASP A 81 -4.36 7.92 -5.62
N LEU A 82 -3.20 8.43 -5.27
CA LEU A 82 -2.24 7.71 -4.43
C LEU A 82 -2.67 7.67 -2.96
N ALA A 83 -3.38 8.69 -2.49
CA ALA A 83 -4.00 8.67 -1.16
C ALA A 83 -5.06 7.56 -1.07
N ASN A 84 -5.90 7.44 -2.10
CA ASN A 84 -6.90 6.37 -2.18
C ASN A 84 -6.25 4.99 -2.22
N LEU A 85 -5.19 4.82 -3.01
CA LEU A 85 -4.42 3.57 -3.06
C LEU A 85 -3.93 3.19 -1.66
N SER A 86 -3.33 4.15 -0.96
CA SER A 86 -2.79 3.93 0.39
C SER A 86 -3.90 3.57 1.39
N TRP A 87 -5.04 4.24 1.30
CA TRP A 87 -6.19 3.91 2.14
C TRP A 87 -6.71 2.50 1.84
N ASN A 88 -6.82 2.13 0.56
CA ASN A 88 -7.30 0.81 0.15
C ASN A 88 -6.45 -0.31 0.74
N ILE A 89 -5.14 -0.13 0.73
CA ILE A 89 -4.19 -1.09 1.32
C ILE A 89 -4.37 -1.15 2.84
N ALA A 90 -4.35 0.00 3.50
CA ALA A 90 -4.45 0.10 4.96
C ALA A 90 -5.77 -0.46 5.48
N TYR A 91 -6.86 -0.25 4.76
CA TYR A 91 -8.18 -0.75 5.13
C TYR A 91 -8.19 -2.28 5.26
N GLN A 92 -7.49 -2.99 4.37
CA GLN A 92 -7.45 -4.46 4.39
C GLN A 92 -6.82 -5.02 5.67
N TYR A 93 -5.99 -4.23 6.34
CA TYR A 93 -5.27 -4.63 7.55
C TYR A 93 -5.69 -3.84 8.79
N ASN A 94 -6.77 -3.07 8.69
CA ASN A 94 -7.26 -2.22 9.79
C ASN A 94 -6.18 -1.28 10.35
N LEU A 95 -5.34 -0.74 9.47
CA LEU A 95 -4.30 0.19 9.87
C LEU A 95 -4.87 1.60 10.02
N PRO A 96 -4.34 2.40 10.96
CA PRO A 96 -4.82 3.77 11.13
C PRO A 96 -4.47 4.67 9.95
N ASN A 97 -5.28 5.71 9.73
CA ASN A 97 -5.08 6.67 8.65
C ASN A 97 -3.71 7.33 8.68
N LYS A 98 -3.14 7.53 9.87
CA LYS A 98 -1.80 8.11 10.01
C LYS A 98 -0.74 7.25 9.32
N LEU A 99 -0.80 5.93 9.48
CA LEU A 99 0.13 5.01 8.82
C LEU A 99 -0.08 5.01 7.30
N ALA A 100 -1.34 5.04 6.84
CA ALA A 100 -1.65 5.12 5.42
C ALA A 100 -1.10 6.42 4.82
N ALA A 101 -1.24 7.54 5.52
CA ALA A 101 -0.72 8.84 5.09
C ALA A 101 0.82 8.82 5.02
N GLN A 102 1.47 8.25 6.03
CA GLN A 102 2.93 8.10 6.04
C GLN A 102 3.40 7.23 4.87
N PHE A 103 2.71 6.12 4.63
CA PHE A 103 3.02 5.25 3.50
C PHE A 103 2.96 6.01 2.17
N ALA A 104 1.89 6.78 1.94
CA ALA A 104 1.74 7.58 0.73
C ALA A 104 2.89 8.57 0.55
N GLN A 105 3.22 9.31 1.60
CA GLN A 105 4.27 10.33 1.57
C GLN A 105 5.66 9.75 1.34
N TYR A 106 5.99 8.65 2.02
CA TYR A 106 7.32 8.06 1.93
C TYR A 106 7.50 7.21 0.67
N THR A 107 6.43 6.59 0.18
CA THR A 107 6.50 5.79 -1.04
C THR A 107 6.44 6.66 -2.29
N PHE A 108 5.69 7.75 -2.26
CA PHE A 108 5.47 8.63 -3.41
C PHE A 108 5.78 10.09 -3.07
N PRO A 109 7.01 10.42 -2.65
CA PRO A 109 7.33 11.78 -2.19
C PRO A 109 7.14 12.86 -3.26
N ALA A 110 7.26 12.52 -4.55
CA ALA A 110 7.08 13.47 -5.64
C ALA A 110 5.66 14.04 -5.70
N TRP A 111 4.66 13.36 -5.13
CA TRP A 111 3.28 13.81 -5.11
C TRP A 111 2.88 14.52 -3.83
N PHE A 112 3.59 14.30 -2.72
CA PHE A 112 3.17 14.74 -1.38
C PHE A 112 4.14 15.70 -0.71
N TRP A 113 5.02 16.34 -1.49
CA TRP A 113 6.03 17.27 -0.97
C TRP A 113 5.43 18.50 -0.28
N ASN A 114 4.20 18.86 -0.60
CA ASN A 114 3.54 20.08 -0.14
C ASN A 114 2.47 19.85 0.94
N THR A 115 2.44 18.69 1.55
CA THR A 115 1.44 18.37 2.58
C THR A 115 2.09 17.69 3.79
N THR A 116 1.43 17.79 4.93
CA THR A 116 1.88 17.13 6.17
C THR A 116 1.13 15.79 6.35
N THR A 117 1.70 14.91 7.17
CA THR A 117 1.06 13.63 7.52
C THR A 117 -0.30 13.84 8.15
N GLU A 118 -0.40 14.81 9.09
CA GLU A 118 -1.64 15.11 9.79
C GLU A 118 -2.73 15.59 8.84
N THR A 119 -2.40 16.50 7.92
CA THR A 119 -3.33 17.00 6.91
C THR A 119 -3.78 15.89 5.97
N LEU A 120 -2.84 15.08 5.49
CA LEU A 120 -3.14 13.97 4.60
C LEU A 120 -4.02 12.92 5.27
N ALA A 121 -3.73 12.57 6.53
CA ALA A 121 -4.50 11.59 7.28
C ALA A 121 -5.98 11.99 7.44
N LYS A 122 -6.26 13.29 7.57
CA LYS A 122 -7.63 13.82 7.66
C LYS A 122 -8.37 13.81 6.32
N LYS A 123 -7.64 13.83 5.21
CA LYS A 123 -8.20 13.93 3.85
C LYS A 123 -7.75 12.77 2.97
N LEU A 124 -7.67 11.58 3.53
CA LEU A 124 -7.10 10.44 2.83
C LEU A 124 -8.02 9.89 1.74
N LYS A 125 -9.33 9.81 2.01
CA LYS A 125 -10.30 9.29 1.04
C LYS A 125 -10.87 10.40 0.16
N HIS A 126 -10.82 10.17 -1.16
CA HIS A 126 -11.37 11.09 -2.16
C HIS A 126 -12.31 10.33 -3.08
N ARG A 127 -13.59 10.72 -3.08
CA ARG A 127 -14.64 10.05 -3.86
C ARG A 127 -15.16 10.89 -5.03
N SER A 128 -14.71 12.14 -5.12
CA SER A 128 -15.16 13.08 -6.17
C SER A 128 -14.10 13.24 -7.25
N GLY A 129 -14.56 13.54 -8.47
CA GLY A 129 -13.70 13.80 -9.62
C GLY A 129 -13.36 12.55 -10.42
N ASP A 130 -12.60 12.73 -11.49
CA ASP A 130 -12.18 11.68 -12.41
C ASP A 130 -10.87 11.06 -11.93
N LEU A 131 -10.92 10.25 -10.87
CA LEU A 131 -9.75 9.60 -10.32
C LEU A 131 -9.51 8.26 -11.00
N TYR A 132 -8.24 7.95 -11.28
CA TYR A 132 -7.82 6.65 -11.80
C TYR A 132 -7.86 5.58 -10.72
N ILE A 133 -7.53 5.93 -9.48
CA ILE A 133 -7.55 5.02 -8.35
C ILE A 133 -8.66 5.46 -7.40
N LYS A 134 -9.71 4.65 -7.32
CA LYS A 134 -10.88 4.94 -6.49
C LYS A 134 -10.79 4.22 -5.16
N ILE A 135 -11.54 4.73 -4.17
CA ILE A 135 -11.71 4.02 -2.90
C ILE A 135 -12.34 2.66 -3.20
N ASP A 136 -11.72 1.60 -2.70
CA ASP A 136 -12.16 0.22 -2.88
C ASP A 136 -11.88 -0.58 -1.61
N GLU A 137 -12.93 -0.99 -0.93
CA GLU A 137 -12.85 -1.80 0.27
C GLU A 137 -12.60 -3.28 -0.04
N ASN A 138 -12.70 -3.67 -1.31
CA ASN A 138 -12.68 -5.05 -1.78
C ASN A 138 -11.59 -5.30 -2.83
N ILE A 139 -10.38 -4.88 -2.54
CA ILE A 139 -9.25 -5.06 -3.47
C ILE A 139 -8.72 -6.51 -3.48
N ILE A 140 -9.18 -7.31 -2.55
CA ILE A 140 -8.78 -8.72 -2.44
C ILE A 140 -9.97 -9.66 -2.49
#